data_01e734f27e70cdb97a99f495d9e31fa6
#
_entry.id   01e734f27e70cdb97a99f495d9e31fa6
#
_cell.length_a   1.000
_cell.length_b   1.000
_cell.length_c   1.000
_cell.angle_alpha   90.00
_cell.angle_beta   90.00
_cell.angle_gamma   90.00
#
_symmetry.space_group_name_H-M   'P 1'
#
loop_
_entity.id
_entity.type
_entity.pdbx_description
1 polymer ?
#
loop_
_entity_poly.entity_id
_entity_poly.type
_entity_poly.pdbx_seq_one_letter_code
_entity_poly.pdbx_strand_id
1 'polypeptide(L)'
;NESVSYTFEKPDKAEDLYSKGLKAKQSDSADTEVVTNTIAPIVTSITSNTPKEDGESSVKYTKKADKTEWYSGNIEFNISAKDSSDNKHHTGIKSVTATFNGTDVSKKLKGLPVFTAEKVESVNDITFNTEGLNLNEGTNTVEVTVVNNSGMSSTKKYEVYVDTIKPEVSQFEFKTVKSDVDKILSFLTFGIYNNEKIQVTVSAYDVNNAENAKSGIDYLEENHAEIQLYSAENQGKITAGEYSYNDDGVLSRTFTLACGKNEFNKYMLTAKAWDNVHNKSESYTFEKPDKAE
;
A
#
# COMPACT_ATOMS: atom_id res chain seq x y z
N ASN A 1 40.98 -10.27 -54.60
CA ASN A 1 40.28 -10.12 -53.31
C ASN A 1 40.39 -11.44 -52.56
N GLU A 2 41.36 -11.56 -51.63
CA GLU A 2 41.48 -12.70 -50.74
C GLU A 2 40.47 -12.53 -49.63
N SER A 3 39.54 -13.47 -49.56
CA SER A 3 38.62 -13.57 -48.40
C SER A 3 39.40 -14.10 -47.21
N VAL A 4 39.49 -13.34 -46.15
CA VAL A 4 40.04 -13.80 -44.87
C VAL A 4 39.03 -14.77 -44.30
N SER A 5 39.38 -16.08 -44.27
CA SER A 5 38.54 -17.07 -43.59
C SER A 5 38.82 -17.02 -42.08
N TYR A 6 37.85 -16.67 -41.29
CA TYR A 6 37.91 -16.83 -39.85
C TYR A 6 37.40 -18.22 -39.49
N THR A 7 38.25 -19.03 -38.89
CA THR A 7 37.83 -20.32 -38.30
C THR A 7 37.37 -20.04 -36.89
N PHE A 8 36.06 -20.09 -36.67
CA PHE A 8 35.54 -20.09 -35.30
C PHE A 8 35.65 -21.51 -34.73
N GLU A 9 36.30 -21.68 -33.60
CA GLU A 9 36.14 -22.91 -32.82
C GLU A 9 34.66 -23.02 -32.48
N LYS A 10 34.06 -24.13 -32.87
CA LYS A 10 32.64 -24.38 -32.62
C LYS A 10 32.43 -24.43 -31.11
N PRO A 11 31.68 -23.50 -30.50
CA PRO A 11 31.40 -23.61 -29.08
C PRO A 11 30.61 -24.87 -28.84
N ASP A 12 30.91 -25.58 -27.74
CA ASP A 12 30.28 -26.84 -27.40
C ASP A 12 28.76 -26.75 -27.18
N LYS A 13 28.25 -25.53 -26.98
CA LYS A 13 26.83 -25.22 -26.82
C LYS A 13 26.47 -23.88 -27.43
N ALA A 14 25.29 -23.80 -28.07
CA ALA A 14 24.72 -22.55 -28.60
C ALA A 14 24.54 -21.47 -27.53
N GLU A 15 24.40 -21.87 -26.28
CA GLU A 15 24.27 -20.98 -25.11
C GLU A 15 25.52 -20.12 -24.89
N ASP A 16 26.69 -20.58 -25.24
CA ASP A 16 27.93 -19.84 -25.08
C ASP A 16 28.05 -18.62 -26.03
N LEU A 17 27.38 -18.68 -27.18
CA LEU A 17 27.31 -17.56 -28.11
C LEU A 17 26.44 -16.42 -27.57
N TYR A 18 25.32 -16.78 -26.91
CA TYR A 18 24.44 -15.79 -26.28
C TYR A 18 25.07 -15.16 -25.03
N SER A 19 25.79 -15.95 -24.25
CA SER A 19 26.45 -15.45 -23.03
C SER A 19 27.56 -14.44 -23.32
N LYS A 20 28.17 -14.50 -24.53
CA LYS A 20 29.18 -13.55 -25.00
C LYS A 20 28.55 -12.37 -25.76
N GLY A 21 27.24 -12.25 -25.84
CA GLY A 21 26.57 -11.18 -26.58
C GLY A 21 26.64 -11.36 -28.12
N LEU A 22 26.97 -12.55 -28.57
CA LEU A 22 27.12 -12.85 -29.98
C LEU A 22 25.96 -13.72 -30.47
N LYS A 23 25.31 -13.30 -31.55
CA LYS A 23 24.34 -14.10 -32.29
C LYS A 23 24.86 -14.31 -33.72
N ALA A 24 25.14 -15.56 -34.06
CA ALA A 24 25.45 -15.91 -35.44
C ALA A 24 24.15 -16.21 -36.19
N LYS A 25 23.86 -15.51 -37.27
CA LYS A 25 22.81 -15.85 -38.22
C LYS A 25 23.49 -16.51 -39.44
N GLN A 26 23.22 -17.81 -39.62
CA GLN A 26 23.68 -18.50 -40.84
C GLN A 26 22.69 -18.15 -41.95
N SER A 27 23.16 -17.50 -43.01
CA SER A 27 22.42 -17.32 -44.23
C SER A 27 22.86 -18.42 -45.23
N ASP A 28 21.98 -18.81 -46.15
CA ASP A 28 22.25 -19.81 -47.20
C ASP A 28 23.32 -19.36 -48.19
N SER A 29 23.81 -18.15 -48.12
CA SER A 29 24.94 -17.62 -48.81
C SER A 29 26.05 -17.36 -47.83
N ALA A 30 26.99 -18.19 -47.66
CA ALA A 30 28.29 -18.14 -46.92
C ALA A 30 28.65 -16.91 -46.04
N ASP A 31 27.78 -15.92 -45.89
CA ASP A 31 27.95 -14.74 -45.06
C ASP A 31 27.35 -14.97 -43.68
N THR A 32 28.18 -15.14 -42.67
CA THR A 32 27.77 -15.19 -41.28
C THR A 32 27.77 -13.76 -40.72
N GLU A 33 26.60 -13.19 -40.52
CA GLU A 33 26.47 -11.92 -39.82
C GLU A 33 26.52 -12.16 -38.31
N VAL A 34 27.55 -11.63 -37.66
CA VAL A 34 27.66 -11.65 -36.20
C VAL A 34 26.96 -10.41 -35.65
N VAL A 35 25.80 -10.61 -35.06
CA VAL A 35 25.07 -9.54 -34.40
C VAL A 35 25.48 -9.50 -32.94
N THR A 36 26.10 -8.41 -32.50
CA THR A 36 26.42 -8.17 -31.08
C THR A 36 25.30 -7.37 -30.45
N ASN A 37 24.77 -7.84 -29.33
CA ASN A 37 23.87 -7.07 -28.49
C ASN A 37 24.57 -6.72 -27.17
N THR A 38 24.91 -5.45 -27.02
CA THR A 38 25.56 -4.91 -25.81
C THR A 38 24.59 -4.12 -24.94
N ILE A 39 23.30 -4.12 -25.27
CA ILE A 39 22.26 -3.35 -24.57
C ILE A 39 21.55 -4.26 -23.59
N ALA A 40 21.48 -3.83 -22.32
CA ALA A 40 20.75 -4.55 -21.29
C ALA A 40 19.23 -4.46 -21.50
N PRO A 41 18.47 -5.49 -21.13
CA PRO A 41 17.01 -5.43 -21.08
C PRO A 41 16.55 -4.41 -20.04
N ILE A 42 15.29 -4.01 -20.07
CA ILE A 42 14.72 -2.98 -19.20
C ILE A 42 13.47 -3.52 -18.51
N VAL A 43 13.40 -3.37 -17.19
CA VAL A 43 12.15 -3.49 -16.43
C VAL A 43 11.36 -2.20 -16.64
N THR A 44 10.33 -2.25 -17.48
CA THR A 44 9.55 -1.08 -17.89
C THR A 44 8.66 -0.57 -16.78
N SER A 45 7.98 -1.46 -16.08
CA SER A 45 7.12 -1.11 -14.96
C SER A 45 7.15 -2.16 -13.86
N ILE A 46 6.98 -1.71 -12.62
CA ILE A 46 6.55 -2.48 -11.47
C ILE A 46 5.44 -1.65 -10.84
N THR A 47 4.27 -2.23 -10.67
CA THR A 47 3.13 -1.62 -9.98
C THR A 47 2.60 -2.56 -8.92
N SER A 48 1.88 -2.03 -7.95
CA SER A 48 1.32 -2.80 -6.84
C SER A 48 -0.16 -2.49 -6.64
N ASN A 49 -0.92 -3.49 -6.23
CA ASN A 49 -2.33 -3.41 -5.92
C ASN A 49 -2.70 -4.39 -4.80
N THR A 50 -3.93 -4.30 -4.33
CA THR A 50 -4.51 -5.34 -3.47
C THR A 50 -4.79 -6.58 -4.31
N PRO A 51 -4.58 -7.81 -3.78
CA PRO A 51 -4.92 -9.04 -4.50
C PRO A 51 -6.41 -9.09 -4.86
N LYS A 52 -6.72 -9.60 -6.04
CA LYS A 52 -8.11 -9.68 -6.54
C LYS A 52 -8.92 -10.86 -5.98
N GLU A 53 -8.21 -11.83 -5.42
CA GLU A 53 -8.80 -13.08 -4.95
C GLU A 53 -8.46 -13.22 -3.47
N ASP A 54 -9.29 -12.72 -2.56
CA ASP A 54 -9.39 -13.26 -1.20
C ASP A 54 -10.35 -12.40 -0.37
N GLY A 55 -11.20 -13.07 0.39
CA GLY A 55 -12.27 -12.46 1.18
C GLY A 55 -11.82 -11.63 2.39
N GLU A 56 -10.53 -11.40 2.56
CA GLU A 56 -9.97 -10.40 3.48
C GLU A 56 -9.28 -9.33 2.65
N SER A 57 -9.99 -8.25 2.43
CA SER A 57 -9.55 -7.16 1.60
C SER A 57 -8.40 -6.38 2.25
N SER A 58 -7.18 -6.63 1.81
CA SER A 58 -6.11 -5.66 1.98
C SER A 58 -6.57 -4.31 1.43
N VAL A 59 -6.34 -3.25 2.17
CA VAL A 59 -6.65 -1.89 1.74
C VAL A 59 -5.36 -1.24 1.25
N LYS A 60 -5.44 -0.57 0.09
CA LYS A 60 -4.36 0.24 -0.44
C LYS A 60 -4.66 1.71 -0.17
N TYR A 61 -3.68 2.41 0.39
CA TYR A 61 -3.67 3.85 0.55
C TYR A 61 -2.45 4.45 -0.15
N THR A 62 -2.62 5.54 -0.89
CA THR A 62 -1.52 6.28 -1.51
C THR A 62 -1.42 7.65 -0.87
N LYS A 63 -0.35 7.88 -0.11
CA LYS A 63 -0.10 9.15 0.56
C LYS A 63 0.15 10.26 -0.46
N LYS A 64 -0.61 11.35 -0.39
CA LYS A 64 -0.54 12.41 -1.41
C LYS A 64 0.78 13.18 -1.40
N ALA A 65 1.38 13.35 -0.22
CA ALA A 65 2.57 14.19 -0.04
C ALA A 65 3.80 13.64 -0.78
N ASP A 66 4.02 12.34 -0.75
CA ASP A 66 5.22 11.68 -1.25
C ASP A 66 4.94 10.53 -2.23
N LYS A 67 3.65 10.25 -2.49
CA LYS A 67 3.19 9.15 -3.36
C LYS A 67 3.58 7.76 -2.88
N THR A 68 3.90 7.59 -1.60
CA THR A 68 4.14 6.28 -1.00
C THR A 68 2.86 5.45 -0.99
N GLU A 69 2.98 4.17 -1.29
CA GLU A 69 1.86 3.23 -1.31
C GLU A 69 1.89 2.35 -0.07
N TRP A 70 0.81 2.38 0.68
CA TRP A 70 0.61 1.67 1.94
C TRP A 70 -0.44 0.58 1.81
N TYR A 71 -0.27 -0.52 2.54
CA TYR A 71 -1.15 -1.68 2.49
C TYR A 71 -1.41 -2.22 3.90
N SER A 72 -2.64 -2.66 4.17
CA SER A 72 -2.99 -3.33 5.43
C SER A 72 -2.77 -4.85 5.40
N GLY A 73 -2.19 -5.39 4.34
CA GLY A 73 -2.00 -6.84 4.19
C GLY A 73 -1.36 -7.22 2.87
N ASN A 74 -1.76 -8.34 2.30
CA ASN A 74 -1.17 -8.88 1.09
C ASN A 74 -1.21 -7.92 -0.11
N ILE A 75 -0.17 -7.99 -0.93
CA ILE A 75 0.08 -7.12 -2.08
C ILE A 75 0.23 -7.97 -3.32
N GLU A 76 -0.40 -7.58 -4.42
CA GLU A 76 -0.15 -8.12 -5.74
C GLU A 76 0.72 -7.17 -6.55
N PHE A 77 1.82 -7.67 -7.09
CA PHE A 77 2.70 -6.93 -7.98
C PHE A 77 2.45 -7.32 -9.43
N ASN A 78 2.49 -6.32 -10.31
CA ASN A 78 2.47 -6.51 -11.76
C ASN A 78 3.76 -5.95 -12.36
N ILE A 79 4.43 -6.77 -13.16
CA ILE A 79 5.76 -6.53 -13.70
C ILE A 79 5.70 -6.59 -15.23
N SER A 80 6.31 -5.61 -15.87
CA SER A 80 6.54 -5.64 -17.32
C SER A 80 8.01 -5.37 -17.63
N ALA A 81 8.52 -6.03 -18.65
CA ALA A 81 9.89 -5.87 -19.10
C ALA A 81 10.00 -6.04 -20.62
N LYS A 82 11.04 -5.45 -21.19
CA LYS A 82 11.38 -5.62 -22.60
C LYS A 82 12.90 -5.82 -22.79
N ASP A 83 13.26 -6.52 -23.83
CA ASP A 83 14.65 -6.58 -24.27
C ASP A 83 15.12 -5.21 -24.70
N SER A 84 15.86 -4.62 -25.10
CA SER A 84 16.36 -3.29 -25.40
C SER A 84 15.33 -2.33 -26.04
N SER A 85 15.62 -1.07 -26.00
CA SER A 85 14.87 -0.01 -26.68
C SER A 85 15.17 0.14 -28.15
N ASP A 86 16.23 -0.51 -28.64
CA ASP A 86 16.68 -0.45 -30.05
C ASP A 86 16.07 -1.62 -30.85
N ASN A 87 15.25 -1.30 -31.85
CA ASN A 87 14.54 -2.30 -32.68
C ASN A 87 15.45 -3.14 -33.61
N LYS A 88 16.77 -2.95 -33.61
CA LYS A 88 17.66 -3.60 -34.57
C LYS A 88 18.48 -4.76 -34.02
N HIS A 89 18.66 -4.85 -32.70
CA HIS A 89 19.64 -5.77 -32.09
C HIS A 89 19.08 -6.56 -30.93
N HIS A 90 17.82 -7.02 -31.00
CA HIS A 90 17.23 -7.82 -29.95
C HIS A 90 17.74 -9.26 -29.97
N THR A 91 18.12 -9.76 -28.80
CA THR A 91 18.41 -11.19 -28.60
C THR A 91 17.24 -11.91 -27.91
N GLY A 92 16.28 -11.15 -27.39
CA GLY A 92 15.15 -11.63 -26.62
C GLY A 92 15.46 -11.81 -25.14
N ILE A 93 14.40 -11.79 -24.32
CA ILE A 93 14.50 -12.05 -22.88
C ILE A 93 14.77 -13.53 -22.66
N LYS A 94 15.74 -13.83 -21.81
CA LYS A 94 16.11 -15.20 -21.38
C LYS A 94 15.43 -15.58 -20.08
N SER A 95 15.33 -14.63 -19.13
CA SER A 95 14.72 -14.89 -17.84
C SER A 95 14.25 -13.60 -17.15
N VAL A 96 13.24 -13.75 -16.30
CA VAL A 96 12.82 -12.75 -15.33
C VAL A 96 12.83 -13.43 -13.97
N THR A 97 13.48 -12.80 -13.01
CA THR A 97 13.53 -13.26 -11.61
C THR A 97 13.12 -12.13 -10.69
N ALA A 98 12.61 -12.46 -9.51
CA ALA A 98 12.25 -11.46 -8.51
C ALA A 98 12.63 -11.93 -7.11
N THR A 99 12.97 -10.96 -6.26
CA THR A 99 13.09 -11.16 -4.82
C THR A 99 12.13 -10.21 -4.10
N PHE A 100 11.63 -10.64 -2.96
CA PHE A 100 10.83 -9.83 -2.04
C PHE A 100 11.51 -9.84 -0.67
N ASN A 101 11.90 -8.67 -0.18
CA ASN A 101 12.69 -8.52 1.05
C ASN A 101 13.92 -9.45 1.06
N GLY A 102 14.59 -9.59 -0.09
CA GLY A 102 15.75 -10.48 -0.27
C GLY A 102 15.42 -11.98 -0.44
N THR A 103 14.16 -12.39 -0.27
CA THR A 103 13.73 -13.78 -0.50
C THR A 103 13.39 -14.00 -1.97
N ASP A 104 13.92 -15.05 -2.59
CA ASP A 104 13.62 -15.41 -3.98
C ASP A 104 12.14 -15.82 -4.13
N VAL A 105 11.41 -15.09 -4.94
CA VAL A 105 10.01 -15.32 -5.30
C VAL A 105 9.81 -15.67 -6.76
N SER A 106 10.89 -15.96 -7.49
CA SER A 106 10.84 -16.24 -8.93
C SER A 106 9.89 -17.39 -9.30
N LYS A 107 9.73 -18.38 -8.41
CA LYS A 107 8.79 -19.48 -8.60
C LYS A 107 7.32 -19.11 -8.41
N LYS A 108 7.05 -17.97 -7.78
CA LYS A 108 5.69 -17.43 -7.59
C LYS A 108 5.23 -16.56 -8.77
N LEU A 109 6.15 -16.20 -9.69
CA LEU A 109 5.82 -15.41 -10.87
C LEU A 109 4.84 -16.17 -11.76
N LYS A 110 3.70 -15.56 -12.05
CA LYS A 110 2.67 -16.06 -12.96
C LYS A 110 2.71 -15.23 -14.26
N GLY A 111 2.28 -15.83 -15.37
CA GLY A 111 2.25 -15.13 -16.67
C GLY A 111 3.59 -15.12 -17.41
N LEU A 112 4.64 -15.79 -16.90
CA LEU A 112 5.89 -15.91 -17.62
C LEU A 112 5.69 -16.78 -18.87
N PRO A 113 6.18 -16.32 -20.07
CA PRO A 113 6.22 -17.15 -21.24
C PRO A 113 7.27 -18.26 -21.07
N VAL A 114 7.16 -19.30 -21.87
CA VAL A 114 8.24 -20.27 -21.99
C VAL A 114 9.37 -19.62 -22.78
N PHE A 115 10.50 -19.35 -22.13
CA PHE A 115 11.69 -18.80 -22.77
C PHE A 115 12.39 -19.91 -23.58
N THR A 116 11.87 -20.14 -24.79
CA THR A 116 12.43 -21.10 -25.76
C THR A 116 13.36 -20.38 -26.75
N ALA A 117 13.80 -21.11 -27.78
CA ALA A 117 14.60 -20.55 -28.86
C ALA A 117 13.89 -19.43 -29.67
N GLU A 118 12.58 -19.28 -29.53
CA GLU A 118 11.86 -18.13 -30.06
C GLU A 118 12.12 -16.89 -29.25
N LYS A 119 12.35 -15.80 -29.97
CA LYS A 119 12.73 -14.51 -29.40
C LYS A 119 11.56 -13.85 -28.66
N VAL A 120 11.58 -13.86 -27.32
CA VAL A 120 10.64 -13.10 -26.50
C VAL A 120 11.15 -11.67 -26.35
N GLU A 121 10.56 -10.74 -27.07
CA GLU A 121 11.00 -9.33 -27.06
C GLU A 121 10.51 -8.56 -25.84
N SER A 122 9.34 -8.90 -25.32
CA SER A 122 8.75 -8.28 -24.15
C SER A 122 7.92 -9.27 -23.37
N VAL A 123 7.77 -9.01 -22.07
CA VAL A 123 6.86 -9.68 -21.16
C VAL A 123 6.03 -8.63 -20.46
N ASN A 124 4.73 -8.87 -20.38
CA ASN A 124 3.77 -7.97 -19.75
C ASN A 124 2.90 -8.78 -18.80
N ASP A 125 2.35 -8.10 -17.80
CA ASP A 125 1.41 -8.68 -16.86
C ASP A 125 1.93 -9.93 -16.12
N ILE A 126 3.25 -9.95 -15.82
CA ILE A 126 3.81 -10.94 -14.91
C ILE A 126 3.39 -10.53 -13.51
N THR A 127 2.69 -11.42 -12.82
CA THR A 127 2.18 -11.13 -11.47
C THR A 127 2.73 -12.08 -10.43
N PHE A 128 2.83 -11.62 -9.19
CA PHE A 128 2.91 -12.44 -7.99
C PHE A 128 2.26 -11.72 -6.81
N ASN A 129 1.77 -12.47 -5.84
CA ASN A 129 1.28 -11.91 -4.58
C ASN A 129 2.19 -12.30 -3.41
N THR A 130 2.07 -11.55 -2.32
CA THR A 130 2.87 -11.76 -1.11
C THR A 130 2.28 -12.78 -0.15
N GLU A 131 1.20 -13.47 -0.53
CA GLU A 131 0.59 -14.50 0.30
C GLU A 131 1.62 -15.57 0.71
N GLY A 132 1.67 -15.85 2.02
CA GLY A 132 2.64 -16.78 2.61
C GLY A 132 4.09 -16.26 2.63
N LEU A 133 4.32 -14.97 2.38
CA LEU A 133 5.59 -14.29 2.60
C LEU A 133 5.53 -13.47 3.89
N ASN A 134 6.71 -13.23 4.49
CA ASN A 134 6.80 -12.33 5.63
C ASN A 134 6.78 -10.87 5.15
N LEU A 135 5.73 -10.15 5.52
CA LEU A 135 5.63 -8.71 5.38
C LEU A 135 6.30 -8.05 6.58
N ASN A 136 7.13 -7.05 6.33
CA ASN A 136 7.66 -6.20 7.40
C ASN A 136 6.68 -5.06 7.64
N GLU A 137 6.47 -4.68 8.88
CA GLU A 137 5.84 -3.39 9.17
C GLU A 137 6.74 -2.27 8.61
N GLY A 138 6.14 -1.32 7.89
CA GLY A 138 6.86 -0.28 7.16
C GLY A 138 7.36 -0.78 5.79
N THR A 139 8.62 -0.53 5.49
CA THR A 139 9.19 -0.72 4.14
C THR A 139 9.32 -2.17 3.74
N ASN A 140 8.81 -2.48 2.55
CA ASN A 140 9.00 -3.75 1.85
C ASN A 140 9.53 -3.46 0.44
N THR A 141 10.44 -4.30 -0.04
CA THR A 141 11.13 -4.08 -1.30
C THR A 141 10.98 -5.27 -2.24
N VAL A 142 10.57 -4.99 -3.46
CA VAL A 142 10.66 -5.92 -4.59
C VAL A 142 11.86 -5.55 -5.46
N GLU A 143 12.69 -6.53 -5.81
CA GLU A 143 13.74 -6.37 -6.81
C GLU A 143 13.46 -7.33 -7.97
N VAL A 144 13.37 -6.79 -9.18
CA VAL A 144 13.14 -7.55 -10.40
C VAL A 144 14.38 -7.48 -11.27
N THR A 145 14.91 -8.65 -11.64
CA THR A 145 16.05 -8.78 -12.54
C THR A 145 15.62 -9.44 -13.84
N VAL A 146 15.95 -8.81 -14.95
CA VAL A 146 15.71 -9.32 -16.29
C VAL A 146 17.05 -9.58 -16.98
N VAL A 147 17.16 -10.73 -17.63
CA VAL A 147 18.36 -11.13 -18.39
C VAL A 147 17.95 -11.43 -19.83
N ASN A 148 18.70 -10.93 -20.81
CA ASN A 148 18.48 -11.27 -22.22
C ASN A 148 19.38 -12.47 -22.67
N ASN A 149 19.16 -12.95 -23.88
CA ASN A 149 19.91 -14.08 -24.42
C ASN A 149 21.40 -13.78 -24.68
N SER A 150 21.80 -12.52 -24.68
CA SER A 150 23.24 -12.15 -24.71
C SER A 150 23.89 -12.10 -23.32
N GLY A 151 23.13 -12.42 -22.26
CA GLY A 151 23.63 -12.40 -20.89
C GLY A 151 23.68 -11.02 -20.23
N MET A 152 23.21 -9.97 -20.93
CA MET A 152 23.06 -8.65 -20.33
C MET A 152 21.87 -8.63 -19.39
N SER A 153 22.00 -7.91 -18.28
CA SER A 153 20.94 -7.86 -17.27
C SER A 153 20.68 -6.44 -16.76
N SER A 154 19.49 -6.21 -16.27
CA SER A 154 19.15 -5.04 -15.45
C SER A 154 18.28 -5.43 -14.28
N THR A 155 18.39 -4.68 -13.20
CA THR A 155 17.59 -4.84 -11.99
C THR A 155 16.88 -3.53 -11.67
N LYS A 156 15.62 -3.63 -11.28
CA LYS A 156 14.81 -2.50 -10.80
C LYS A 156 14.24 -2.82 -9.43
N LYS A 157 14.36 -1.86 -8.51
CA LYS A 157 13.75 -1.90 -7.18
C LYS A 157 12.44 -1.15 -7.17
N TYR A 158 11.52 -1.63 -6.35
CA TYR A 158 10.25 -0.97 -6.08
C TYR A 158 9.90 -1.15 -4.61
N GLU A 159 9.55 -0.06 -3.95
CA GLU A 159 9.26 -0.03 -2.51
C GLU A 159 7.78 0.22 -2.28
N VAL A 160 7.22 -0.52 -1.33
CA VAL A 160 5.88 -0.37 -0.79
C VAL A 160 5.95 -0.41 0.72
N TYR A 161 4.90 0.05 1.37
CA TYR A 161 4.82 0.10 2.82
C TYR A 161 3.65 -0.74 3.31
N VAL A 162 3.83 -1.39 4.46
CA VAL A 162 2.79 -2.19 5.11
C VAL A 162 2.58 -1.67 6.51
N ASP A 163 1.33 -1.61 6.90
CA ASP A 163 0.87 -1.27 8.23
C ASP A 163 -0.30 -2.19 8.60
N THR A 164 -0.05 -3.11 9.51
CA THR A 164 -1.07 -4.05 10.03
C THR A 164 -1.42 -3.76 11.48
N ILE A 165 -0.84 -2.69 12.05
CA ILE A 165 -1.01 -2.33 13.44
C ILE A 165 -2.28 -1.50 13.58
N LYS A 166 -3.10 -1.87 14.56
CA LYS A 166 -4.35 -1.18 14.83
C LYS A 166 -4.10 0.16 15.52
N PRO A 167 -4.83 1.23 15.17
CA PRO A 167 -4.79 2.48 15.91
C PRO A 167 -5.39 2.31 17.30
N GLU A 168 -5.06 3.23 18.21
CA GLU A 168 -5.60 3.28 19.56
C GLU A 168 -6.50 4.50 19.78
N VAL A 169 -7.62 4.28 20.46
CA VAL A 169 -8.43 5.36 21.02
C VAL A 169 -7.80 5.79 22.34
N SER A 170 -7.36 7.04 22.41
CA SER A 170 -6.55 7.53 23.54
C SER A 170 -7.34 8.23 24.62
N GLN A 171 -8.40 8.95 24.25
CA GLN A 171 -9.05 9.86 25.18
C GLN A 171 -10.50 10.15 24.82
N PHE A 172 -11.33 10.36 25.87
CA PHE A 172 -12.64 10.97 25.80
C PHE A 172 -12.65 12.26 26.60
N GLU A 173 -13.08 13.35 25.99
CA GLU A 173 -13.33 14.61 26.66
C GLU A 173 -14.83 14.94 26.61
N PHE A 174 -15.37 15.43 27.72
CA PHE A 174 -16.79 15.77 27.85
C PHE A 174 -16.95 17.25 28.14
N LYS A 175 -17.85 17.90 27.42
CA LYS A 175 -18.19 19.30 27.62
C LYS A 175 -19.68 19.52 27.52
N THR A 176 -20.28 20.18 28.51
CA THR A 176 -21.66 20.63 28.45
C THR A 176 -21.73 21.92 27.62
N VAL A 177 -22.60 21.95 26.63
CA VAL A 177 -22.80 23.12 25.74
C VAL A 177 -24.27 23.52 25.73
N LYS A 178 -24.48 24.83 25.68
CA LYS A 178 -25.79 25.46 25.44
C LYS A 178 -25.65 26.35 24.21
N SER A 179 -26.64 26.29 23.29
CA SER A 179 -26.72 27.28 22.24
C SER A 179 -26.98 28.67 22.82
N ASP A 180 -26.67 29.71 22.08
CA ASP A 180 -26.96 31.09 22.56
C ASP A 180 -28.46 31.32 22.74
N VAL A 181 -29.29 30.71 21.89
CA VAL A 181 -30.75 30.71 22.06
C VAL A 181 -31.15 30.00 23.35
N ASP A 182 -30.57 28.82 23.67
CA ASP A 182 -30.84 28.07 24.89
C ASP A 182 -30.38 28.83 26.14
N LYS A 183 -29.28 29.58 26.06
CA LYS A 183 -28.81 30.48 27.13
C LYS A 183 -29.81 31.58 27.40
N ILE A 184 -30.33 32.23 26.34
CA ILE A 184 -31.35 33.29 26.45
C ILE A 184 -32.65 32.72 27.02
N LEU A 185 -33.13 31.60 26.49
CA LEU A 185 -34.35 30.97 26.98
C LEU A 185 -34.20 30.48 28.41
N SER A 186 -33.08 29.93 28.80
CA SER A 186 -32.78 29.56 30.18
C SER A 186 -32.79 30.76 31.12
N PHE A 187 -32.23 31.90 30.68
CA PHE A 187 -32.27 33.15 31.42
C PHE A 187 -33.72 33.67 31.59
N LEU A 188 -34.46 33.74 30.48
CA LEU A 188 -35.85 34.24 30.50
C LEU A 188 -36.82 33.38 31.29
N THR A 189 -36.56 32.08 31.41
CA THR A 189 -37.39 31.11 32.16
C THR A 189 -36.85 30.84 33.54
N PHE A 190 -35.92 31.62 34.07
CA PHE A 190 -35.27 31.40 35.37
C PHE A 190 -34.71 30.01 35.54
N GLY A 191 -34.14 29.41 34.45
CA GLY A 191 -33.54 28.09 34.45
C GLY A 191 -34.53 26.91 34.30
N ILE A 192 -35.82 27.18 34.14
CA ILE A 192 -36.80 26.12 33.88
C ILE A 192 -36.56 25.48 32.50
N TYR A 193 -36.25 26.30 31.50
CA TYR A 193 -35.82 25.82 30.20
C TYR A 193 -34.32 25.50 30.24
N ASN A 194 -33.98 24.23 30.15
CA ASN A 194 -32.61 23.77 30.17
C ASN A 194 -32.41 22.71 29.07
N ASN A 195 -31.98 23.16 27.89
CA ASN A 195 -31.67 22.30 26.75
C ASN A 195 -30.14 22.18 26.59
N GLU A 196 -29.53 21.59 27.61
CA GLU A 196 -28.08 21.30 27.56
C GLU A 196 -27.84 20.11 26.66
N LYS A 197 -26.78 20.20 25.87
CA LYS A 197 -26.22 19.10 25.07
C LYS A 197 -24.85 18.75 25.63
N ILE A 198 -24.45 17.51 25.45
CA ILE A 198 -23.10 17.08 25.80
C ILE A 198 -22.31 16.87 24.52
N GLN A 199 -21.17 17.53 24.45
CA GLN A 199 -20.16 17.24 23.45
C GLN A 199 -19.18 16.20 24.00
N VAL A 200 -18.88 15.21 23.18
CA VAL A 200 -17.89 14.18 23.46
C VAL A 200 -16.83 14.27 22.38
N THR A 201 -15.61 14.60 22.75
CA THR A 201 -14.47 14.52 21.84
C THR A 201 -13.77 13.22 22.06
N VAL A 202 -13.65 12.43 21.00
CA VAL A 202 -12.92 11.17 20.97
C VAL A 202 -11.63 11.41 20.20
N SER A 203 -10.52 11.04 20.80
CA SER A 203 -9.19 11.16 20.20
C SER A 203 -8.58 9.78 19.96
N ALA A 204 -7.88 9.64 18.83
CA ALA A 204 -7.20 8.42 18.44
C ALA A 204 -5.87 8.74 17.78
N TYR A 205 -4.93 7.82 17.85
CA TYR A 205 -3.63 7.93 17.21
C TYR A 205 -3.22 6.59 16.61
N ASP A 206 -2.38 6.68 15.58
CA ASP A 206 -1.81 5.50 14.95
C ASP A 206 -0.58 5.05 15.73
N VAL A 207 -0.64 3.82 16.22
CA VAL A 207 0.42 3.25 17.08
C VAL A 207 1.52 2.70 16.22
N ASN A 208 2.72 3.23 16.36
CA ASN A 208 3.88 2.54 15.82
C ASN A 208 5.16 2.83 16.59
N ASN A 209 5.92 1.79 16.81
CA ASN A 209 7.21 1.84 17.51
C ASN A 209 8.39 2.20 16.58
N ALA A 210 8.18 2.35 15.28
CA ALA A 210 9.19 2.70 14.29
C ALA A 210 8.73 3.90 13.45
N GLU A 211 9.57 4.89 13.32
CA GLU A 211 9.30 6.22 12.75
C GLU A 211 8.74 6.20 11.29
N ASN A 212 8.88 5.08 10.57
CA ASN A 212 8.47 4.92 9.16
C ASN A 212 7.53 3.73 8.92
N ALA A 213 6.86 3.23 9.93
CA ALA A 213 6.08 2.01 9.81
C ALA A 213 4.58 2.20 10.08
N LYS A 214 4.06 3.43 9.97
CA LYS A 214 2.65 3.74 10.15
C LYS A 214 2.05 4.45 8.94
N SER A 215 0.86 4.02 8.54
CA SER A 215 0.09 4.65 7.47
C SER A 215 -0.43 6.02 7.87
N GLY A 216 -0.60 6.24 9.17
CA GLY A 216 -1.16 7.44 9.77
C GLY A 216 -2.66 7.36 9.99
N ILE A 217 -3.20 8.38 10.66
CA ILE A 217 -4.62 8.50 10.98
C ILE A 217 -5.18 9.87 10.55
N ASP A 218 -4.54 10.52 9.59
CA ASP A 218 -4.95 11.83 9.10
C ASP A 218 -6.21 11.75 8.23
N TYR A 219 -7.23 12.50 8.61
CA TYR A 219 -8.52 12.53 7.91
C TYR A 219 -8.50 13.39 6.63
N LEU A 220 -7.38 14.02 6.30
CA LEU A 220 -7.34 15.18 5.40
C LEU A 220 -7.73 14.93 3.94
N GLU A 221 -7.95 13.71 3.46
CA GLU A 221 -8.29 13.51 2.04
C GLU A 221 -8.70 12.08 1.68
N GLU A 222 -9.97 11.81 1.44
CA GLU A 222 -10.47 10.53 0.86
C GLU A 222 -9.92 9.25 1.55
N ASN A 223 -9.46 9.40 2.80
CA ASN A 223 -8.77 8.38 3.53
C ASN A 223 -9.76 7.51 4.27
N HIS A 224 -9.32 6.32 4.59
CA HIS A 224 -10.10 5.38 5.37
C HIS A 224 -10.07 5.66 6.89
N ALA A 225 -9.28 6.65 7.35
CA ALA A 225 -9.22 7.04 8.74
C ALA A 225 -10.57 7.56 9.23
N GLU A 226 -11.07 6.98 10.30
CA GLU A 226 -12.39 7.29 10.85
C GLU A 226 -12.41 7.13 12.38
N ILE A 227 -13.22 7.94 13.04
CA ILE A 227 -13.60 7.74 14.45
C ILE A 227 -15.11 7.62 14.51
N GLN A 228 -15.59 6.56 15.15
CA GLN A 228 -17.01 6.31 15.39
C GLN A 228 -17.30 6.23 16.89
N LEU A 229 -18.44 6.77 17.29
CA LEU A 229 -18.97 6.69 18.64
C LEU A 229 -20.33 5.99 18.63
N TYR A 230 -20.47 4.98 19.46
CA TYR A 230 -21.68 4.16 19.57
C TYR A 230 -22.32 4.27 20.94
N SER A 231 -23.64 4.19 20.96
CA SER A 231 -24.41 3.87 22.15
C SER A 231 -25.51 2.89 21.76
N ALA A 232 -25.52 1.72 22.37
CA ALA A 232 -26.47 0.66 22.03
C ALA A 232 -27.95 1.10 22.16
N GLU A 233 -28.25 1.93 23.15
CA GLU A 233 -29.63 2.34 23.47
C GLU A 233 -29.99 3.71 22.86
N ASN A 234 -29.01 4.54 22.50
CA ASN A 234 -29.23 5.95 22.19
C ASN A 234 -28.51 6.41 20.90
N GLN A 235 -28.22 5.51 19.97
CA GLN A 235 -27.49 5.84 18.75
C GLN A 235 -28.14 6.99 17.95
N GLY A 236 -29.46 7.04 17.86
CA GLY A 236 -30.19 8.11 17.17
C GLY A 236 -30.07 9.51 17.80
N LYS A 237 -29.49 9.61 19.01
CA LYS A 237 -29.25 10.88 19.69
C LYS A 237 -27.81 11.40 19.55
N ILE A 238 -26.94 10.64 18.87
CA ILE A 238 -25.54 10.98 18.64
C ILE A 238 -25.43 11.63 17.25
N THR A 239 -24.92 12.84 17.21
CA THR A 239 -24.62 13.53 15.95
C THR A 239 -23.11 13.69 15.85
N ALA A 240 -22.51 13.17 14.78
CA ALA A 240 -21.10 13.33 14.48
C ALA A 240 -20.84 14.75 13.98
N GLY A 241 -19.78 15.36 14.50
CA GLY A 241 -19.28 16.67 14.07
C GLY A 241 -17.97 16.53 13.27
N GLU A 242 -17.27 17.63 13.23
CA GLU A 242 -16.03 17.79 12.46
C GLU A 242 -14.86 17.02 13.10
N TYR A 243 -13.90 16.72 12.24
CA TYR A 243 -12.60 16.19 12.65
C TYR A 243 -11.61 17.33 12.92
N SER A 244 -10.67 17.08 13.79
CA SER A 244 -9.46 17.89 13.97
C SER A 244 -8.24 16.98 14.05
N TYR A 245 -7.12 17.42 13.53
CA TYR A 245 -5.85 16.73 13.52
C TYR A 245 -4.76 17.66 14.04
N ASN A 246 -3.91 17.18 14.93
CA ASN A 246 -2.84 17.98 15.51
C ASN A 246 -1.45 17.56 15.03
N ASP A 247 -0.44 18.37 15.35
CA ASP A 247 0.95 18.11 14.96
C ASP A 247 1.57 16.87 15.64
N ASP A 248 0.96 16.37 16.72
CA ASP A 248 1.38 15.15 17.41
C ASP A 248 0.84 13.88 16.74
N GLY A 249 0.10 14.01 15.63
CA GLY A 249 -0.46 12.88 14.90
C GLY A 249 -1.71 12.29 15.53
N VAL A 250 -2.44 13.08 16.32
CA VAL A 250 -3.71 12.69 16.96
C VAL A 250 -4.88 13.19 16.14
N LEU A 251 -5.74 12.27 15.71
CA LEU A 251 -7.03 12.57 15.11
C LEU A 251 -8.09 12.66 16.22
N SER A 252 -8.89 13.71 16.21
CA SER A 252 -10.01 13.87 17.13
C SER A 252 -11.30 14.15 16.38
N ARG A 253 -12.41 13.62 16.88
CA ARG A 253 -13.74 13.91 16.38
C ARG A 253 -14.68 14.28 17.50
N THR A 254 -15.42 15.36 17.31
CA THR A 254 -16.42 15.81 18.29
C THR A 254 -17.79 15.27 17.91
N PHE A 255 -18.48 14.70 18.90
CA PHE A 255 -19.85 14.21 18.78
C PHE A 255 -20.75 15.01 19.71
N THR A 256 -21.99 15.27 19.28
CA THR A 256 -22.99 15.92 20.11
C THR A 256 -24.07 14.91 20.49
N LEU A 257 -24.27 14.75 21.79
CA LEU A 257 -25.34 13.93 22.35
C LEU A 257 -26.53 14.84 22.69
N ALA A 258 -27.68 14.54 22.11
CA ALA A 258 -28.93 15.24 22.41
C ALA A 258 -29.51 14.76 23.75
N CYS A 259 -28.78 15.00 24.86
CA CYS A 259 -29.18 14.65 26.21
C CYS A 259 -28.69 15.69 27.22
N GLY A 260 -29.44 15.89 28.29
CA GLY A 260 -28.98 16.71 29.41
C GLY A 260 -28.05 15.95 30.36
N LYS A 261 -27.40 16.70 31.25
CA LYS A 261 -26.41 16.16 32.22
C LYS A 261 -26.97 14.96 33.04
N ASN A 262 -28.24 15.02 33.40
CA ASN A 262 -28.89 13.96 34.20
C ASN A 262 -29.21 12.69 33.42
N GLU A 263 -29.34 12.78 32.07
CA GLU A 263 -29.59 11.64 31.19
C GLU A 263 -28.29 10.99 30.71
N PHE A 264 -27.19 11.77 30.63
CA PHE A 264 -25.88 11.29 30.21
C PHE A 264 -25.42 10.05 30.97
N ASN A 265 -25.78 9.98 32.23
CA ASN A 265 -25.52 8.85 33.12
C ASN A 265 -26.07 7.50 32.62
N LYS A 266 -27.00 7.50 31.67
CA LYS A 266 -27.60 6.32 31.10
C LYS A 266 -26.94 5.85 29.81
N TYR A 267 -25.97 6.64 29.28
CA TYR A 267 -25.26 6.30 28.05
C TYR A 267 -24.05 5.43 28.38
N MET A 268 -23.99 4.27 27.75
CA MET A 268 -22.78 3.50 27.62
C MET A 268 -22.18 3.83 26.23
N LEU A 269 -21.06 4.52 26.24
CA LEU A 269 -20.40 4.98 25.03
C LEU A 269 -19.23 4.07 24.69
N THR A 270 -19.15 3.64 23.45
CA THR A 270 -18.05 2.85 22.93
C THR A 270 -17.51 3.53 21.67
N ALA A 271 -16.21 3.76 21.62
CA ALA A 271 -15.54 4.32 20.44
C ALA A 271 -14.68 3.30 19.73
N LYS A 272 -14.51 3.51 18.45
CA LYS A 272 -13.60 2.81 17.56
C LYS A 272 -12.95 3.80 16.62
N ALA A 273 -11.71 3.51 16.21
CA ALA A 273 -10.99 4.27 15.23
C ALA A 273 -10.45 3.36 14.13
N TRP A 274 -10.22 3.92 12.96
CA TRP A 274 -9.55 3.28 11.82
C TRP A 274 -8.42 4.19 11.34
N ASP A 275 -7.31 3.60 10.95
CA ASP A 275 -6.20 4.30 10.31
C ASP A 275 -6.39 4.45 8.79
N ASN A 276 -5.38 4.97 8.10
CA ASN A 276 -5.44 5.24 6.67
C ASN A 276 -5.48 4.00 5.78
N VAL A 277 -5.02 2.85 6.27
CA VAL A 277 -5.16 1.56 5.58
C VAL A 277 -6.30 0.71 6.16
N HIS A 278 -7.18 1.35 6.95
CA HIS A 278 -8.41 0.78 7.49
C HIS A 278 -8.20 -0.33 8.54
N ASN A 279 -7.04 -0.37 9.22
CA ASN A 279 -6.92 -1.18 10.41
C ASN A 279 -7.83 -0.61 11.50
N LYS A 280 -8.54 -1.48 12.19
CA LYS A 280 -9.57 -1.11 13.15
C LYS A 280 -9.07 -1.29 14.58
N SER A 281 -9.21 -0.24 15.40
CA SER A 281 -8.89 -0.30 16.83
C SER A 281 -9.73 -1.34 17.57
N GLU A 282 -9.26 -1.75 18.74
CA GLU A 282 -10.13 -2.36 19.74
C GLU A 282 -11.24 -1.38 20.13
N SER A 283 -12.34 -1.94 20.67
CA SER A 283 -13.44 -1.12 21.19
C SER A 283 -13.03 -0.50 22.51
N TYR A 284 -13.03 0.82 22.60
CA TYR A 284 -12.82 1.52 23.85
C TYR A 284 -14.17 1.89 24.45
N THR A 285 -14.52 1.31 25.59
CA THR A 285 -15.75 1.62 26.32
C THR A 285 -15.42 2.61 27.42
N PHE A 286 -16.15 3.72 27.44
CA PHE A 286 -16.00 4.72 28.48
C PHE A 286 -16.59 4.21 29.80
N GLU A 287 -15.72 4.01 30.77
CA GLU A 287 -16.12 3.81 32.15
C GLU A 287 -16.40 5.18 32.77
N LYS A 288 -17.63 5.35 33.14
CA LYS A 288 -18.18 6.57 33.70
C LYS A 288 -17.42 7.00 34.95
N PRO A 289 -16.92 8.24 35.07
CA PRO A 289 -16.49 8.74 36.33
C PRO A 289 -17.68 8.81 37.29
N ASP A 290 -17.48 8.33 38.55
CA ASP A 290 -18.55 8.32 39.59
C ASP A 290 -19.10 9.71 39.89
N LYS A 291 -18.48 10.77 39.42
CA LYS A 291 -18.94 12.16 39.46
C LYS A 291 -18.47 12.90 38.21
N ALA A 292 -19.45 13.39 37.43
CA ALA A 292 -19.13 14.44 36.46
C ALA A 292 -18.93 15.75 37.24
N GLU A 293 -17.72 16.27 37.28
CA GLU A 293 -17.43 17.61 37.80
C GLU A 293 -18.06 18.68 36.89
#